data_8ba3c60e78bd061cebdf1e141615f5b4
#
_entry.id   8ba3c60e78bd061cebdf1e141615f5b4
#
_cell.length_a   1.000
_cell.length_b   1.000
_cell.length_c   1.000
_cell.angle_alpha   90.00
_cell.angle_beta   90.00
_cell.angle_gamma   90.00
#
_symmetry.space_group_name_H-M   'P 1'
#
loop_
_entity.id
_entity.type
_entity.pdbx_description
1 polymer ?
#
loop_
_entity_poly.entity_id
_entity_poly.type
_entity_poly.pdbx_seq_one_letter_code
_entity_poly.pdbx_strand_id
1 'polypeptide(L)'
;MYTKQSSAKIQELKSPALSIKIGYLDDDFRIFSLVSEEEREFQPHYHSFHKLLFFESGNVSYYVEGETYELQPFDLVLVPAGEVHRPVIHSSLPYRRLILYLSPAFFEAYKKESVDLFHSFSLCSARASHVLRFSDLLESRLYTPLQELSQ
;
A
#
# COMPACT_ATOMS: atom_id res chain seq x y z
N MET A 1 -2.94 3.08 34.62
CA MET A 1 -1.56 3.51 34.25
C MET A 1 -1.09 3.02 32.87
N TYR A 2 -1.98 2.87 31.87
CA TYR A 2 -1.66 2.23 30.56
C TYR A 2 -1.85 3.13 29.32
N THR A 3 -2.09 4.43 29.47
CA THR A 3 -2.50 5.28 28.34
C THR A 3 -1.46 6.26 27.81
N LYS A 4 -0.31 6.44 28.48
CA LYS A 4 0.71 7.40 28.03
C LYS A 4 1.81 6.81 27.11
N GLN A 5 2.08 5.50 27.20
CA GLN A 5 3.11 4.88 26.35
C GLN A 5 2.64 4.60 24.91
N SER A 6 1.34 4.36 24.73
CA SER A 6 0.77 4.11 23.39
C SER A 6 0.77 5.35 22.50
N SER A 7 0.44 6.52 23.07
CA SER A 7 0.40 7.77 22.31
C SER A 7 1.79 8.28 21.90
N ALA A 8 2.80 8.09 22.74
CA ALA A 8 4.17 8.46 22.41
C ALA A 8 4.75 7.60 21.27
N LYS A 9 4.44 6.30 21.26
CA LYS A 9 4.89 5.37 20.22
C LYS A 9 4.27 5.64 18.85
N ILE A 10 3.01 6.09 18.82
CA ILE A 10 2.30 6.47 17.58
C ILE A 10 2.86 7.79 17.05
N GLN A 11 3.24 8.72 17.91
CA GLN A 11 3.81 10.00 17.51
C GLN A 11 5.25 9.87 16.96
N GLU A 12 6.04 8.93 17.49
CA GLU A 12 7.37 8.60 16.97
C GLU A 12 7.32 7.99 15.57
N LEU A 13 6.28 7.20 15.26
CA LEU A 13 6.11 6.59 13.93
C LEU A 13 5.75 7.60 12.82
N LYS A 14 5.26 8.78 13.20
CA LYS A 14 4.96 9.89 12.27
C LYS A 14 6.16 10.80 12.00
N SER A 15 7.26 10.62 12.71
CA SER A 15 8.46 11.44 12.51
C SER A 15 9.22 11.02 11.27
N PRO A 16 9.48 11.93 10.32
CA PRO A 16 10.30 11.66 9.13
C PRO A 16 11.69 11.13 9.48
N ALA A 17 12.20 11.43 10.67
CA ALA A 17 13.52 10.98 11.15
C ALA A 17 13.61 9.47 11.40
N LEU A 18 12.47 8.76 11.55
CA LEU A 18 12.42 7.32 11.81
C LEU A 18 12.07 6.49 10.56
N SER A 19 11.80 7.13 9.44
CA SER A 19 11.51 6.47 8.18
C SER A 19 12.69 6.54 7.22
N ILE A 20 12.87 5.49 6.44
CA ILE A 20 13.94 5.41 5.44
C ILE A 20 13.36 5.31 4.04
N LYS A 21 14.02 5.93 3.07
CA LYS A 21 13.69 5.75 1.66
C LYS A 21 14.19 4.39 1.21
N ILE A 22 13.31 3.58 0.64
CA ILE A 22 13.65 2.25 0.11
C ILE A 22 13.33 2.19 -1.38
N GLY A 23 14.26 1.60 -2.13
CA GLY A 23 14.09 1.28 -3.53
C GLY A 23 14.10 2.48 -4.47
N TYR A 24 14.15 2.15 -5.73
CA TYR A 24 14.04 3.09 -6.85
C TYR A 24 13.28 2.43 -7.99
N LEU A 25 12.72 3.23 -8.87
CA LEU A 25 12.02 2.78 -10.06
C LEU A 25 12.53 3.61 -11.24
N ASP A 26 13.28 2.96 -12.13
CA ASP A 26 13.82 3.58 -13.33
C ASP A 26 12.86 3.46 -14.52
N ASP A 27 11.92 2.50 -14.46
CA ASP A 27 10.89 2.27 -15.45
C ASP A 27 9.64 3.09 -15.15
N ASP A 28 8.73 3.20 -16.11
CA ASP A 28 7.42 3.82 -15.92
C ASP A 28 6.58 3.05 -14.91
N PHE A 29 6.66 1.73 -14.92
CA PHE A 29 6.00 0.85 -13.96
C PHE A 29 6.76 -0.46 -13.78
N ARG A 30 6.45 -1.16 -12.69
CA ARG A 30 6.91 -2.53 -12.45
C ARG A 30 5.79 -3.30 -11.74
N ILE A 31 5.53 -4.52 -12.20
CA ILE A 31 4.54 -5.43 -11.61
C ILE A 31 5.19 -6.74 -11.22
N PHE A 32 4.82 -7.29 -10.07
CA PHE A 32 5.35 -8.57 -9.58
C PHE A 32 4.46 -9.17 -8.50
N SER A 33 4.42 -10.50 -8.45
CA SER A 33 3.78 -11.27 -7.39
C SER A 33 4.79 -11.71 -6.36
N LEU A 34 4.42 -11.65 -5.09
CA LEU A 34 5.26 -12.08 -3.98
C LEU A 34 4.49 -13.00 -3.04
N VAL A 35 5.22 -13.98 -2.49
CA VAL A 35 4.77 -14.83 -1.39
C VAL A 35 5.82 -14.76 -0.28
N SER A 36 5.38 -14.52 0.94
CA SER A 36 6.22 -14.55 2.15
C SER A 36 5.56 -15.46 3.18
N GLU A 37 6.35 -16.33 3.81
CA GLU A 37 5.85 -17.36 4.75
C GLU A 37 6.44 -17.19 6.16
N GLU A 38 7.07 -16.05 6.42
CA GLU A 38 7.70 -15.75 7.71
C GLU A 38 7.00 -14.59 8.40
N GLU A 39 6.81 -14.74 9.71
CA GLU A 39 6.44 -13.60 10.56
C GLU A 39 7.54 -12.56 10.45
N ARG A 40 7.14 -11.34 10.13
CA ARG A 40 8.08 -10.25 9.93
C ARG A 40 7.46 -8.90 10.17
N GLU A 41 8.21 -8.04 10.84
CA GLU A 41 7.95 -6.62 10.94
C GLU A 41 8.98 -5.85 10.09
N PHE A 42 8.48 -5.01 9.20
CA PHE A 42 9.33 -4.16 8.38
C PHE A 42 9.51 -2.79 9.06
N GLN A 43 10.65 -2.18 8.84
CA GLN A 43 10.90 -0.80 9.23
C GLN A 43 9.96 0.14 8.49
N PRO A 44 9.46 1.22 9.14
CA PRO A 44 8.76 2.28 8.43
C PRO A 44 9.62 2.84 7.30
N HIS A 45 9.06 2.90 6.10
CA HIS A 45 9.78 3.36 4.91
C HIS A 45 8.86 4.05 3.92
N TYR A 46 9.45 4.73 2.95
CA TYR A 46 8.74 5.36 1.84
C TYR A 46 9.46 5.16 0.51
N HIS A 47 8.75 5.37 -0.57
CA HIS A 47 9.26 5.30 -1.94
C HIS A 47 9.10 6.63 -2.66
N SER A 48 9.89 6.88 -3.69
CA SER A 48 9.71 8.01 -4.60
C SER A 48 8.74 7.71 -5.74
N PHE A 49 8.06 6.58 -5.70
CA PHE A 49 7.06 6.11 -6.66
C PHE A 49 5.79 5.69 -5.93
N HIS A 50 4.68 5.63 -6.65
CA HIS A 50 3.39 5.17 -6.14
C HIS A 50 3.35 3.65 -6.11
N LYS A 51 2.69 3.10 -5.10
CA LYS A 51 2.52 1.66 -4.92
C LYS A 51 1.04 1.31 -4.82
N LEU A 52 0.65 0.32 -5.60
CA LEU A 52 -0.62 -0.36 -5.48
C LEU A 52 -0.34 -1.79 -5.07
N LEU A 53 -1.01 -2.27 -4.03
CA LEU A 53 -0.87 -3.63 -3.54
C LEU A 53 -2.25 -4.30 -3.54
N PHE A 54 -2.37 -5.40 -4.26
CA PHE A 54 -3.52 -6.28 -4.21
C PHE A 54 -3.22 -7.44 -3.27
N PHE A 55 -3.95 -7.49 -2.16
CA PHE A 55 -3.77 -8.50 -1.12
C PHE A 55 -4.62 -9.73 -1.41
N GLU A 56 -3.99 -10.89 -1.52
CA GLU A 56 -4.67 -12.15 -1.84
C GLU A 56 -4.92 -12.98 -0.58
N SER A 57 -3.90 -13.16 0.26
CA SER A 57 -3.99 -13.96 1.49
C SER A 57 -2.91 -13.61 2.49
N GLY A 58 -3.10 -14.07 3.73
CA GLY A 58 -2.17 -13.91 4.84
C GLY A 58 -2.83 -13.31 6.08
N ASN A 59 -2.03 -13.09 7.11
CA ASN A 59 -2.43 -12.39 8.33
C ASN A 59 -1.54 -11.16 8.48
N VAL A 60 -2.00 -10.03 7.97
CA VAL A 60 -1.19 -8.83 7.78
C VAL A 60 -1.92 -7.58 8.23
N SER A 61 -1.27 -6.80 9.09
CA SER A 61 -1.63 -5.39 9.30
C SER A 61 -0.78 -4.51 8.40
N TYR A 62 -1.37 -3.50 7.81
CA TYR A 62 -0.68 -2.55 6.94
C TYR A 62 -0.80 -1.13 7.49
N TYR A 63 0.33 -0.49 7.72
CA TYR A 63 0.42 0.87 8.23
C TYR A 63 0.70 1.84 7.10
N VAL A 64 -0.07 2.91 7.01
CA VAL A 64 0.17 4.03 6.10
C VAL A 64 -0.11 5.33 6.82
N GLU A 65 0.88 6.23 6.90
CA GLU A 65 0.76 7.58 7.48
C GLU A 65 0.07 7.61 8.86
N GLY A 66 0.35 6.59 9.68
CA GLY A 66 -0.18 6.48 11.04
C GLY A 66 -1.54 5.82 11.17
N GLU A 67 -2.18 5.45 10.07
CA GLU A 67 -3.38 4.61 10.06
C GLU A 67 -3.00 3.14 9.94
N THR A 68 -3.77 2.28 10.59
CA THR A 68 -3.55 0.83 10.57
C THR A 68 -4.74 0.13 9.93
N TYR A 69 -4.45 -0.76 9.02
CA TYR A 69 -5.44 -1.55 8.29
C TYR A 69 -5.18 -3.03 8.51
N GLU A 70 -6.13 -3.75 9.08
CA GLU A 70 -6.15 -5.22 9.07
C GLU A 70 -6.62 -5.68 7.70
N LEU A 71 -5.71 -6.24 6.91
CA LEU A 71 -6.02 -6.61 5.52
C LEU A 71 -6.94 -7.84 5.47
N GLN A 72 -7.87 -7.77 4.54
CA GLN A 72 -8.78 -8.85 4.19
C GLN A 72 -8.51 -9.31 2.75
N PRO A 73 -8.74 -10.59 2.42
CA PRO A 73 -8.56 -11.08 1.05
C PRO A 73 -9.20 -10.15 0.02
N PHE A 74 -8.42 -9.83 -1.01
CA PHE A 74 -8.77 -8.97 -2.13
C PHE A 74 -8.84 -7.47 -1.82
N ASP A 75 -8.36 -7.04 -0.65
CA ASP A 75 -8.14 -5.62 -0.39
C ASP A 75 -7.13 -5.03 -1.37
N LEU A 76 -7.37 -3.81 -1.79
CA LEU A 76 -6.48 -3.02 -2.61
C LEU A 76 -5.92 -1.87 -1.77
N VAL A 77 -4.60 -1.85 -1.59
CA VAL A 77 -3.90 -0.81 -0.83
C VAL A 77 -3.23 0.16 -1.80
N LEU A 78 -3.51 1.45 -1.64
CA LEU A 78 -2.87 2.52 -2.39
C LEU A 78 -1.92 3.29 -1.47
N VAL A 79 -0.64 3.35 -1.86
CA VAL A 79 0.38 4.12 -1.15
C VAL A 79 0.98 5.15 -2.11
N PRO A 80 0.61 6.42 -1.97
CA PRO A 80 1.22 7.51 -2.73
C PRO A 80 2.72 7.61 -2.51
N ALA A 81 3.44 8.12 -3.51
CA ALA A 81 4.85 8.43 -3.38
C ALA A 81 5.11 9.35 -2.19
N GLY A 82 6.14 9.06 -1.41
CA GLY A 82 6.53 9.82 -0.22
C GLY A 82 5.80 9.46 1.07
N GLU A 83 4.72 8.68 1.01
CA GLU A 83 4.00 8.28 2.22
C GLU A 83 4.69 7.13 2.95
N VAL A 84 4.82 7.29 4.27
CA VAL A 84 5.46 6.30 5.14
C VAL A 84 4.52 5.14 5.38
N HIS A 85 5.00 3.93 5.13
CA HIS A 85 4.22 2.71 5.29
C HIS A 85 5.08 1.51 5.70
N ARG A 86 4.41 0.46 6.18
CA ARG A 86 5.01 -0.85 6.43
C ARG A 86 3.96 -1.94 6.56
N PRO A 87 4.22 -3.17 6.09
CA PRO A 87 3.47 -4.34 6.51
C PRO A 87 4.00 -4.90 7.82
N VAL A 88 3.12 -5.52 8.60
CA VAL A 88 3.45 -6.40 9.72
C VAL A 88 2.79 -7.74 9.46
N ILE A 89 3.60 -8.78 9.32
CA ILE A 89 3.15 -10.15 9.06
C ILE A 89 3.07 -10.88 10.38
N HIS A 90 1.85 -11.26 10.81
CA HIS A 90 1.57 -11.79 12.15
C HIS A 90 1.66 -13.31 12.28
N SER A 91 1.77 -14.02 11.18
CA SER A 91 1.82 -15.49 11.22
C SER A 91 2.54 -16.06 9.99
N SER A 92 2.78 -17.38 10.02
CA SER A 92 3.36 -18.13 8.90
C SER A 92 2.37 -18.44 7.78
N LEU A 93 1.12 -17.97 7.86
CA LEU A 93 0.20 -18.06 6.73
C LEU A 93 0.78 -17.35 5.51
N PRO A 94 0.77 -17.97 4.32
CA PRO A 94 1.38 -17.35 3.14
C PRO A 94 0.81 -15.96 2.86
N TYR A 95 1.63 -14.95 2.97
CA TYR A 95 1.31 -13.58 2.56
C TYR A 95 1.49 -13.45 1.05
N ARG A 96 0.40 -13.59 0.33
CA ARG A 96 0.35 -13.48 -1.14
C ARG A 96 -0.16 -12.10 -1.54
N ARG A 97 0.56 -11.45 -2.42
CA ARG A 97 0.18 -10.13 -2.95
C ARG A 97 0.74 -9.91 -4.34
N LEU A 98 -0.03 -9.17 -5.13
CA LEU A 98 0.42 -8.55 -6.36
C LEU A 98 0.80 -7.10 -6.04
N ILE A 99 1.95 -6.65 -6.51
CA ILE A 99 2.42 -5.28 -6.32
C ILE A 99 2.65 -4.63 -7.67
N LEU A 100 2.14 -3.40 -7.81
CA LEU A 100 2.37 -2.51 -8.92
C LEU A 100 3.04 -1.24 -8.43
N TYR A 101 4.24 -0.97 -8.93
CA TYR A 101 4.93 0.30 -8.77
C TYR A 101 4.69 1.18 -10.00
N LEU A 102 4.39 2.45 -9.77
CA LEU A 102 4.08 3.44 -10.80
C LEU A 102 4.92 4.69 -10.55
N SER A 103 5.71 5.09 -11.55
CA SER A 103 6.47 6.34 -11.47
C SER A 103 5.54 7.55 -11.54
N PRO A 104 5.90 8.69 -10.93
CA PRO A 104 5.16 9.94 -11.15
C PRO A 104 5.10 10.34 -12.63
N ALA A 105 6.15 10.06 -13.40
CA ALA A 105 6.21 10.31 -14.83
C ALA A 105 5.17 9.49 -15.63
N PHE A 106 4.84 8.28 -15.17
CA PHE A 106 3.76 7.47 -15.77
C PHE A 106 2.43 8.20 -15.76
N PHE A 107 2.05 8.80 -14.64
CA PHE A 107 0.79 9.53 -14.54
C PHE A 107 0.76 10.76 -15.44
N GLU A 108 1.86 11.50 -15.52
CA GLU A 108 1.96 12.67 -16.41
C GLU A 108 1.88 12.27 -17.89
N ALA A 109 2.54 11.17 -18.29
CA ALA A 109 2.52 10.68 -19.67
C ALA A 109 1.13 10.20 -20.11
N TYR A 110 0.32 9.66 -19.20
CA TYR A 110 -1.01 9.11 -19.50
C TYR A 110 -2.15 10.01 -19.06
N LYS A 111 -1.87 11.21 -18.60
CA LYS A 111 -2.89 12.20 -18.25
C LYS A 111 -3.67 12.63 -19.48
N LYS A 112 -4.98 12.46 -19.42
CA LYS A 112 -5.93 12.92 -20.46
C LYS A 112 -6.88 13.94 -19.86
N GLU A 113 -7.47 14.81 -20.70
CA GLU A 113 -8.40 15.85 -20.25
C GLU A 113 -9.56 15.34 -19.37
N SER A 114 -10.00 14.09 -19.60
CA SER A 114 -11.12 13.47 -18.90
C SER A 114 -10.72 12.41 -17.86
N VAL A 115 -9.44 12.05 -17.74
CA VAL A 115 -8.99 10.97 -16.87
C VAL A 115 -7.69 11.38 -16.17
N ASP A 116 -7.76 11.53 -14.86
CA ASP A 116 -6.61 11.69 -14.00
C ASP A 116 -6.41 10.41 -13.19
N LEU A 117 -5.46 9.58 -13.63
CA LEU A 117 -5.12 8.33 -12.96
C LEU A 117 -4.55 8.55 -11.55
N PHE A 118 -3.98 9.72 -11.29
CA PHE A 118 -3.44 10.08 -9.98
C PHE A 118 -4.53 10.45 -8.97
N HIS A 119 -5.73 10.74 -9.42
CA HIS A 119 -6.82 11.22 -8.56
C HIS A 119 -7.11 10.27 -7.37
N SER A 120 -7.10 8.96 -7.61
CA SER A 120 -7.32 7.96 -6.55
C SER A 120 -6.24 8.02 -5.46
N PHE A 121 -4.99 8.20 -5.84
CA PHE A 121 -3.88 8.35 -4.88
C PHE A 121 -3.97 9.67 -4.10
N SER A 122 -4.34 10.76 -4.77
CA SER A 122 -4.57 12.05 -4.10
C SER A 122 -5.72 11.99 -3.10
N LEU A 123 -6.81 11.30 -3.45
CA LEU A 123 -7.97 11.14 -2.57
C LEU A 123 -7.64 10.30 -1.35
N CYS A 124 -6.86 9.22 -1.48
CA CYS A 124 -6.52 8.39 -0.34
C CYS A 124 -5.65 9.14 0.67
N SER A 125 -4.72 9.96 0.22
CA SER A 125 -3.95 10.86 1.09
C SER A 125 -4.85 11.89 1.79
N ALA A 126 -5.70 12.58 1.04
CA ALA A 126 -6.57 13.63 1.57
C ALA A 126 -7.61 13.10 2.59
N ARG A 127 -8.07 11.87 2.42
CA ARG A 127 -9.09 11.23 3.27
C ARG A 127 -8.51 10.32 4.35
N ALA A 128 -7.19 10.13 4.40
CA ALA A 128 -6.51 9.15 5.25
C ALA A 128 -7.16 7.75 5.14
N SER A 129 -7.51 7.35 3.91
CA SER A 129 -8.16 6.08 3.59
C SER A 129 -7.46 5.42 2.41
N HIS A 130 -6.57 4.47 2.72
CA HIS A 130 -5.64 3.88 1.77
C HIS A 130 -6.05 2.47 1.30
N VAL A 131 -7.18 1.94 1.80
CA VAL A 131 -7.64 0.58 1.49
C VAL A 131 -9.02 0.60 0.87
N LEU A 132 -9.14 -0.03 -0.29
CA LEU A 132 -10.41 -0.34 -0.93
C LEU A 132 -10.77 -1.80 -0.61
N ARG A 133 -11.95 -2.02 -0.03
CA ARG A 133 -12.39 -3.34 0.40
C ARG A 133 -12.96 -4.17 -0.76
N PHE A 134 -12.93 -5.48 -0.59
CA PHE A 134 -13.38 -6.45 -1.58
C PHE A 134 -14.83 -6.23 -2.08
N SER A 135 -15.76 -5.88 -1.19
CA SER A 135 -17.14 -5.57 -1.56
C SER A 135 -17.22 -4.46 -2.61
N ASP A 136 -16.39 -3.44 -2.46
CA ASP A 136 -16.34 -2.31 -3.37
C ASP A 136 -15.71 -2.69 -4.72
N LEU A 137 -14.73 -3.61 -4.68
CA LEU A 137 -14.05 -4.12 -5.88
C LEU A 137 -14.92 -5.08 -6.70
N LEU A 138 -15.76 -5.90 -6.05
CA LEU A 138 -16.69 -6.80 -6.75
C LEU A 138 -17.68 -6.03 -7.63
N GLU A 139 -18.12 -4.89 -7.17
CA GLU A 139 -18.98 -3.99 -7.94
C GLU A 139 -18.19 -3.20 -9.00
N SER A 140 -16.86 -3.17 -8.88
CA SER A 140 -15.98 -2.49 -9.82
C SER A 140 -15.55 -3.43 -10.94
N ARG A 141 -15.34 -2.85 -12.13
CA ARG A 141 -14.79 -3.59 -13.29
C ARG A 141 -13.30 -3.95 -13.12
N LEU A 142 -12.70 -3.62 -11.96
CA LEU A 142 -11.27 -3.85 -11.69
C LEU A 142 -10.99 -5.25 -11.16
N TYR A 143 -11.95 -5.92 -10.55
CA TYR A 143 -11.76 -7.21 -9.91
C TYR A 143 -11.21 -8.28 -10.86
N THR A 144 -11.84 -8.48 -12.01
CA THR A 144 -11.42 -9.48 -12.98
C THR A 144 -10.01 -9.22 -13.52
N PRO A 145 -9.66 -8.01 -14.00
CA PRO A 145 -8.29 -7.71 -14.43
C PRO A 145 -7.24 -7.91 -13.35
N LEU A 146 -7.53 -7.59 -12.09
CA LEU A 146 -6.59 -7.80 -10.98
C LEU A 146 -6.34 -9.29 -10.71
N GLN A 147 -7.38 -10.11 -10.80
CA GLN A 147 -7.22 -11.56 -10.67
C GLN A 147 -6.42 -12.17 -11.83
N GLU A 148 -6.64 -11.71 -13.04
CA GLU A 148 -5.89 -12.16 -14.22
C GLU A 148 -4.40 -11.82 -14.12
N LEU A 149 -4.06 -10.67 -13.55
CA LEU A 149 -2.68 -10.23 -13.33
C LEU A 149 -1.97 -11.02 -12.22
N SER A 150 -2.69 -11.63 -11.30
CA SER A 150 -2.12 -12.39 -10.17
C SER A 150 -1.81 -13.87 -10.52
N GLN A 151 -2.26 -14.35 -11.68
CA GLN A 151 -2.02 -15.72 -12.17
C GLN A 151 -0.71 -15.81 -12.97
#